data_46ca9ca711a220337e7fffbc923a8378
#
_entry.id   46ca9ca711a220337e7fffbc923a8378
#
_cell.length_a   1.000
_cell.length_b   1.000
_cell.length_c   1.000
_cell.angle_alpha   90.00
_cell.angle_beta   90.00
_cell.angle_gamma   90.00
#
_symmetry.space_group_name_H-M   'P 1'
#
loop_
_entity.id
_entity.type
_entity.pdbx_description
1 polymer ?
#
loop_
_entity_poly.entity_id
_entity_poly.type
_entity_poly.pdbx_seq_one_letter_code
_entity_poly.pdbx_strand_id
1 'polypeptide(L)'
;MKKIHILGIVVIAVAIGVIFTSLQSSATYSDFTEALNNPDTEYHVVGKLDKTMPVQYDPKINADECSFMMKDNKGIEKRVVLHKSVPQDFQKSEQIVLIGKMQGDEFHANDILMKCPSKYNDAKPQI
;
A
#
# COMPACT_ATOMS: atom_id res chain seq x y z
N MET A 1 -48.25 11.98 -2.40
CA MET A 1 -47.36 11.44 -1.38
C MET A 1 -47.32 12.34 -0.17
N LYS A 2 -47.33 11.75 0.98
CA LYS A 2 -47.21 12.52 2.19
C LYS A 2 -45.76 13.04 2.31
N LYS A 3 -45.61 14.24 2.82
CA LYS A 3 -44.30 14.85 2.95
C LYS A 3 -43.34 14.04 3.79
N ILE A 4 -43.86 13.26 4.73
CA ILE A 4 -43.02 12.43 5.58
C ILE A 4 -42.31 11.32 4.81
N HIS A 5 -42.94 10.81 3.76
CA HIS A 5 -42.32 9.77 2.94
C HIS A 5 -41.16 10.37 2.10
N ILE A 6 -41.37 11.58 1.64
CA ILE A 6 -40.30 12.28 0.88
C ILE A 6 -39.12 12.55 1.79
N LEU A 7 -39.37 12.97 3.01
CA LEU A 7 -38.32 13.19 3.98
C LEU A 7 -37.54 11.91 4.27
N GLY A 8 -38.25 10.80 4.42
CA GLY A 8 -37.62 9.50 4.65
C GLY A 8 -36.71 9.08 3.49
N ILE A 9 -37.17 9.28 2.26
CA ILE A 9 -36.38 8.95 1.08
C ILE A 9 -35.10 9.81 1.02
N VAL A 10 -35.22 11.09 1.32
CA VAL A 10 -34.07 12.00 1.32
C VAL A 10 -33.04 11.57 2.38
N VAL A 11 -33.51 11.22 3.57
CA VAL A 11 -32.60 10.76 4.63
C VAL A 11 -31.86 9.49 4.23
N ILE A 12 -32.57 8.54 3.62
CA ILE A 12 -31.95 7.30 3.15
C ILE A 12 -30.92 7.59 2.06
N ALA A 13 -31.24 8.48 1.12
CA ALA A 13 -30.32 8.84 0.04
C ALA A 13 -29.04 9.48 0.59
N VAL A 14 -29.17 10.36 1.57
CA VAL A 14 -28.02 11.00 2.20
C VAL A 14 -27.17 9.96 2.93
N ALA A 15 -27.81 9.04 3.67
CA ALA A 15 -27.11 7.99 4.38
C ALA A 15 -26.31 7.10 3.42
N ILE A 16 -26.90 6.72 2.31
CA ILE A 16 -26.22 5.91 1.29
C ILE A 16 -25.03 6.68 0.72
N GLY A 17 -25.20 7.96 0.43
CA GLY A 17 -24.11 8.78 -0.09
C GLY A 17 -22.94 8.87 0.87
N VAL A 18 -23.22 9.02 2.16
CA VAL A 18 -22.16 9.07 3.17
C VAL A 18 -21.41 7.74 3.25
N ILE A 19 -22.16 6.62 3.19
CA ILE A 19 -21.54 5.30 3.21
C ILE A 19 -20.63 5.11 2.00
N PHE A 20 -21.09 5.50 0.81
CA PHE A 20 -20.29 5.38 -0.40
C PHE A 20 -18.99 6.19 -0.33
N THR A 21 -19.06 7.42 0.15
CA THR A 21 -17.86 8.24 0.27
C THR A 21 -16.90 7.67 1.32
N SER A 22 -17.42 7.11 2.39
CA SER A 22 -16.58 6.47 3.40
C SER A 22 -15.87 5.25 2.86
N LEU A 23 -16.54 4.46 2.03
CA LEU A 23 -15.92 3.30 1.42
C LEU A 23 -14.83 3.67 0.43
N GLN A 24 -15.02 4.77 -0.29
CA GLN A 24 -14.02 5.22 -1.25
C GLN A 24 -12.75 5.74 -0.58
N SER A 25 -12.87 6.22 0.64
CA SER A 25 -11.70 6.66 1.39
C SER A 25 -10.96 5.50 2.03
N SER A 26 -11.50 4.30 1.96
CA SER A 26 -10.79 3.12 2.41
C SER A 26 -9.58 2.89 1.53
N ALA A 27 -8.54 2.35 2.13
CA ALA A 27 -7.28 2.13 1.44
C ALA A 27 -7.49 1.42 0.11
N THR A 28 -7.23 2.12 -0.96
CA THR A 28 -7.34 1.58 -2.30
C THR A 28 -5.94 1.22 -2.79
N TYR A 29 -5.82 0.10 -3.48
CA TYR A 29 -4.54 -0.25 -4.09
C TYR A 29 -4.26 0.73 -5.21
N SER A 30 -3.10 1.37 -5.11
CA SER A 30 -2.73 2.46 -6.00
C SER A 30 -1.33 2.23 -6.56
N ASP A 31 -0.87 3.17 -7.36
CA ASP A 31 0.49 3.18 -7.86
C ASP A 31 1.21 4.46 -7.43
N PHE A 32 2.48 4.57 -7.78
CA PHE A 32 3.26 5.74 -7.40
C PHE A 32 2.76 7.02 -8.06
N THR A 33 2.24 6.92 -9.27
CA THR A 33 1.71 8.10 -9.98
C THR A 33 0.56 8.71 -9.20
N GLU A 34 -0.36 7.87 -8.74
CA GLU A 34 -1.49 8.34 -7.97
C GLU A 34 -1.05 8.91 -6.63
N ALA A 35 -0.09 8.27 -5.99
CA ALA A 35 0.47 8.76 -4.73
C ALA A 35 1.19 10.10 -4.91
N LEU A 36 1.88 10.29 -6.04
CA LEU A 36 2.54 11.56 -6.35
C LEU A 36 1.54 12.69 -6.56
N ASN A 37 0.39 12.40 -7.14
CA ASN A 37 -0.64 13.41 -7.35
C ASN A 37 -1.32 13.84 -6.05
N ASN A 38 -1.23 13.02 -5.01
CA ASN A 38 -1.86 13.29 -3.72
C ASN A 38 -0.88 12.97 -2.59
N PRO A 39 0.19 13.76 -2.43
CA PRO A 39 1.30 13.38 -1.56
C PRO A 39 0.97 13.27 -0.07
N ASP A 40 -0.09 13.92 0.37
CA ASP A 40 -0.45 13.88 1.79
C ASP A 40 -1.44 12.76 2.11
N THR A 41 -1.81 11.95 1.13
CA THR A 41 -2.79 10.89 1.30
C THR A 41 -2.09 9.54 1.42
N GLU A 42 -2.55 8.74 2.38
CA GLU A 42 -2.03 7.40 2.55
C GLU A 42 -2.59 6.48 1.47
N TYR A 43 -1.69 5.73 0.83
CA TYR A 43 -2.05 4.78 -0.21
C TYR A 43 -1.44 3.42 0.06
N HIS A 44 -2.08 2.39 -0.47
CA HIS A 44 -1.52 1.05 -0.56
C HIS A 44 -0.95 0.87 -1.96
N VAL A 45 0.35 1.03 -2.09
CA VAL A 45 1.02 0.90 -3.39
C VAL A 45 1.47 -0.53 -3.59
N VAL A 46 1.01 -1.14 -4.66
CA VAL A 46 1.36 -2.51 -5.03
C VAL A 46 2.46 -2.49 -6.07
N GLY A 47 3.49 -3.29 -5.86
CA GLY A 47 4.59 -3.35 -6.79
C GLY A 47 5.52 -4.51 -6.49
N LYS A 48 6.69 -4.45 -7.11
CA LYS A 48 7.71 -5.50 -6.97
C LYS A 48 9.04 -4.87 -6.57
N LEU A 49 9.75 -5.56 -5.70
CA LEU A 49 11.10 -5.15 -5.33
C LEU A 49 12.02 -5.23 -6.54
N ASP A 50 12.79 -4.16 -6.76
CA ASP A 50 13.84 -4.20 -7.76
C ASP A 50 15.06 -4.92 -7.16
N LYS A 51 15.21 -6.18 -7.51
CA LYS A 51 16.26 -7.02 -6.97
C LYS A 51 17.64 -6.71 -7.53
N THR A 52 17.71 -5.87 -8.56
CA THR A 52 18.98 -5.43 -9.12
C THR A 52 19.62 -4.33 -8.27
N MET A 53 18.84 -3.71 -7.41
CA MET A 53 19.33 -2.66 -6.52
C MET A 53 19.36 -3.19 -5.09
N PRO A 54 20.45 -2.95 -4.35
CA PRO A 54 20.55 -3.46 -2.99
C PRO A 54 19.62 -2.72 -2.03
N VAL A 55 19.11 -3.45 -1.06
CA VAL A 55 18.38 -2.85 0.06
C VAL A 55 19.39 -2.17 0.96
N GLN A 56 19.13 -0.91 1.28
CA GLN A 56 19.99 -0.15 2.16
C GLN A 56 19.45 -0.20 3.58
N TYR A 57 20.16 -0.91 4.43
CA TYR A 57 19.77 -1.07 5.81
C TYR A 57 21.00 -1.12 6.68
N ASP A 58 21.10 -0.19 7.61
CA ASP A 58 22.20 -0.17 8.58
C ASP A 58 21.62 -0.13 10.00
N PRO A 59 21.56 -1.28 10.68
CA PRO A 59 21.00 -1.33 12.01
C PRO A 59 21.82 -0.58 13.07
N LYS A 60 23.07 -0.25 12.74
CA LYS A 60 23.91 0.53 13.65
C LYS A 60 23.48 2.01 13.65
N ILE A 61 22.99 2.48 12.53
CA ILE A 61 22.53 3.87 12.40
C ILE A 61 21.06 3.96 12.75
N ASN A 62 20.24 3.09 12.15
CA ASN A 62 18.82 3.08 12.41
C ASN A 62 18.27 1.67 12.18
N ALA A 63 17.94 0.98 13.28
CA ALA A 63 17.44 -0.39 13.21
C ALA A 63 16.00 -0.46 12.67
N ASP A 64 15.27 0.64 12.75
CA ASP A 64 13.86 0.67 12.38
C ASP A 64 13.62 1.36 11.04
N GLU A 65 14.63 1.44 10.20
CA GLU A 65 14.47 2.08 8.90
C GLU A 65 15.33 1.39 7.85
N CYS A 66 14.74 1.15 6.69
CA CYS A 66 15.48 0.65 5.55
C CYS A 66 14.95 1.30 4.28
N SER A 67 15.75 1.31 3.23
CA SER A 67 15.33 1.85 1.94
C SER A 67 15.66 0.89 0.82
N PHE A 68 14.84 0.93 -0.23
CA PHE A 68 14.98 0.07 -1.38
C PHE A 68 14.27 0.68 -2.58
N MET A 69 14.55 0.14 -3.75
CA MET A 69 13.86 0.57 -4.97
C MET A 69 12.74 -0.41 -5.28
N MET A 70 11.61 0.13 -5.67
CA MET A 70 10.44 -0.69 -6.01
C MET A 70 9.80 -0.17 -7.29
N LYS A 71 9.33 -1.09 -8.13
CA LYS A 71 8.55 -0.77 -9.31
C LYS A 71 7.08 -1.08 -9.05
N ASP A 72 6.22 -0.15 -9.42
CA ASP A 72 4.79 -0.38 -9.32
C ASP A 72 4.28 -1.18 -10.54
N ASN A 73 2.98 -1.40 -10.60
CA ASN A 73 2.38 -2.18 -11.67
C ASN A 73 2.46 -1.50 -13.03
N LYS A 74 2.76 -0.21 -13.06
CA LYS A 74 2.92 0.54 -14.31
C LYS A 74 4.38 0.66 -14.73
N GLY A 75 5.29 0.07 -13.96
CA GLY A 75 6.70 0.10 -14.28
C GLY A 75 7.45 1.32 -13.78
N ILE A 76 6.81 2.15 -12.98
CA ILE A 76 7.44 3.33 -12.41
C ILE A 76 8.23 2.92 -11.18
N GLU A 77 9.52 3.25 -11.18
CA GLU A 77 10.40 2.93 -10.09
C GLU A 77 10.60 4.14 -9.18
N LYS A 78 10.48 3.93 -7.88
CA LYS A 78 10.69 4.96 -6.88
C LYS A 78 11.42 4.38 -5.68
N ARG A 79 12.16 5.26 -5.01
CA ARG A 79 12.80 4.88 -3.77
C ARG A 79 11.77 4.81 -2.67
N VAL A 80 11.84 3.75 -1.89
CA VAL A 80 10.94 3.55 -0.75
C VAL A 80 11.76 3.60 0.52
N VAL A 81 11.29 4.40 1.47
CA VAL A 81 11.87 4.43 2.82
C VAL A 81 10.85 3.76 3.73
N LEU A 82 11.18 2.58 4.21
CA LEU A 82 10.32 1.81 5.11
C LEU A 82 10.75 2.10 6.54
N HIS A 83 9.81 2.57 7.33
CA HIS A 83 10.08 2.91 8.73
C HIS A 83 9.94 1.69 9.64
N LYS A 84 10.56 0.60 9.22
CA LYS A 84 10.65 -0.66 9.96
C LYS A 84 11.94 -1.36 9.58
N SER A 85 12.34 -2.33 10.38
CA SER A 85 13.47 -3.17 10.02
C SER A 85 13.14 -4.01 8.79
N VAL A 86 14.17 -4.51 8.12
CA VAL A 86 13.98 -5.34 6.93
C VAL A 86 13.19 -6.59 7.32
N PRO A 87 12.03 -6.84 6.67
CA PRO A 87 11.26 -8.04 6.98
C PRO A 87 12.00 -9.31 6.60
N GLN A 88 11.68 -10.37 7.31
CA GLN A 88 12.23 -11.69 6.99
C GLN A 88 11.77 -12.09 5.58
N ASP A 89 12.68 -12.69 4.82
CA ASP A 89 12.41 -13.15 3.46
C ASP A 89 11.99 -12.02 2.50
N PHE A 90 12.37 -10.79 2.81
CA PHE A 90 12.00 -9.63 2.00
C PHE A 90 12.43 -9.80 0.54
N GLN A 91 13.63 -10.30 0.31
CA GLN A 91 14.14 -10.46 -1.05
C GLN A 91 13.54 -11.62 -1.81
N LYS A 92 12.81 -12.48 -1.13
CA LYS A 92 12.11 -13.60 -1.76
C LYS A 92 10.68 -13.24 -2.15
N SER A 93 10.22 -12.07 -1.78
CA SER A 93 8.86 -11.65 -2.08
C SER A 93 8.67 -11.41 -3.58
N GLU A 94 7.54 -11.83 -4.10
CA GLU A 94 7.18 -11.55 -5.49
C GLU A 94 6.40 -10.26 -5.62
N GLN A 95 5.58 -9.97 -4.64
CA GLN A 95 4.75 -8.79 -4.66
C GLN A 95 4.77 -8.14 -3.29
N ILE A 96 4.86 -6.82 -3.29
CA ILE A 96 4.91 -6.03 -2.09
C ILE A 96 3.79 -5.02 -2.12
N VAL A 97 3.11 -4.85 -0.99
CA VAL A 97 2.14 -3.78 -0.80
C VAL A 97 2.70 -2.87 0.28
N LEU A 98 2.92 -1.61 -0.07
CA LEU A 98 3.42 -0.60 0.85
C LEU A 98 2.28 0.29 1.32
N ILE A 99 2.24 0.53 2.59
CA ILE A 99 1.23 1.39 3.19
C ILE A 99 1.93 2.64 3.70
N GLY A 100 1.65 3.76 3.07
CA GLY A 100 2.31 5.01 3.42
C GLY A 100 1.95 6.14 2.49
N LYS A 101 2.81 7.14 2.48
CA LYS A 101 2.59 8.39 1.75
C LYS A 101 3.79 8.74 0.91
N MET A 102 3.54 9.42 -0.20
CA MET A 102 4.60 9.97 -1.03
C MET A 102 5.10 11.27 -0.42
N GLN A 103 6.41 11.40 -0.29
CA GLN A 103 7.04 12.64 0.19
C GLN A 103 8.16 13.00 -0.77
N GLY A 104 7.93 14.02 -1.60
CA GLY A 104 8.87 14.36 -2.65
C GLY A 104 8.96 13.23 -3.67
N ASP A 105 10.16 12.77 -3.93
CA ASP A 105 10.41 11.68 -4.87
C ASP A 105 10.49 10.31 -4.21
N GLU A 106 10.25 10.24 -2.91
CA GLU A 106 10.37 9.01 -2.15
C GLU A 106 9.03 8.64 -1.52
N PHE A 107 8.77 7.35 -1.48
CA PHE A 107 7.57 6.84 -0.82
C PHE A 107 7.95 6.41 0.60
N HIS A 108 7.35 7.05 1.58
CA HIS A 108 7.60 6.73 2.99
C HIS A 108 6.53 5.77 3.49
N ALA A 109 6.92 4.53 3.68
CA ALA A 109 6.02 3.47 4.10
C ALA A 109 6.09 3.28 5.61
N ASN A 110 4.93 3.16 6.23
CA ASN A 110 4.80 2.87 7.65
C ASN A 110 4.62 1.38 7.89
N ASP A 111 4.20 0.64 6.87
CA ASP A 111 3.97 -0.78 6.98
C ASP A 111 4.16 -1.44 5.61
N ILE A 112 4.32 -2.74 5.62
CA ILE A 112 4.56 -3.50 4.42
C ILE A 112 3.87 -4.87 4.52
N LEU A 113 3.26 -5.27 3.41
CA LEU A 113 2.72 -6.61 3.24
C LEU A 113 3.43 -7.26 2.07
N MET A 114 3.83 -8.50 2.24
CA MET A 114 4.55 -9.22 1.20
C MET A 114 3.82 -10.50 0.84
N LYS A 115 3.88 -10.82 -0.46
CA LYS A 115 3.37 -12.09 -0.95
C LYS A 115 4.53 -12.94 -1.40
N CYS A 116 4.62 -14.13 -0.84
CA CYS A 116 5.61 -15.10 -1.26
C CYS A 116 5.12 -15.90 -2.46
N PRO A 117 6.03 -16.54 -3.21
CA PRO A 117 5.63 -17.38 -4.33
C PRO A 117 4.63 -18.46 -3.91
N SER A 118 3.66 -18.73 -4.76
CA SER A 118 2.63 -19.72 -4.46
C SER A 118 3.21 -21.12 -4.29
N LYS A 119 4.35 -21.39 -4.89
CA LYS A 119 5.04 -22.66 -4.70
C LYS A 119 5.33 -22.95 -3.25
N TYR A 120 5.56 -21.93 -2.47
CA TYR A 120 5.81 -22.07 -1.07
C TYR A 120 4.61 -22.69 -0.36
N ASN A 121 3.43 -22.25 -0.75
CA ASN A 121 2.20 -22.78 -0.17
C ASN A 121 1.94 -24.20 -0.62
N ASP A 122 2.34 -24.56 -1.82
CA ASP A 122 2.15 -25.89 -2.35
C ASP A 122 3.03 -26.92 -1.65
N ALA A 123 4.08 -26.46 -1.03
CA ALA A 123 4.98 -27.34 -0.32
C ALA A 123 4.40 -27.83 1.01
N LYS A 124 3.46 -27.13 1.55
CA LYS A 124 2.89 -27.45 2.84
C LYS A 124 2.11 -28.74 2.90
N PRO A 125 1.32 -29.08 1.89
CA PRO A 125 0.53 -30.31 1.96
C PRO A 125 1.33 -31.57 2.08
N GLN A 126 2.60 -31.47 1.97
CA GLN A 126 3.48 -32.61 2.06
C GLN A 126 3.56 -33.24 3.44
N ILE A 127 2.94 -32.64 4.33
CA ILE A 127 2.92 -33.12 5.70
C ILE A 127 2.08 -34.35 5.84
#